data_26b49c303b36ad5b475ff4ca2e40f301
#
_entry.id   26b49c303b36ad5b475ff4ca2e40f301
#
_cell.length_a   1.000
_cell.length_b   1.000
_cell.length_c   1.000
_cell.angle_alpha   90.00
_cell.angle_beta   90.00
_cell.angle_gamma   90.00
#
_symmetry.space_group_name_H-M   'P 1'
#
loop_
_entity.id
_entity.type
_entity.pdbx_description
1 polymer ?
#
loop_
_entity_poly.entity_id
_entity_poly.type
_entity_poly.pdbx_seq_one_letter_code
_entity_poly.pdbx_strand_id
1 'polypeptide(L)'
;MFENSKTYIAIPPGETIKEQLEDRDMSQKEFAQRMDLSEKHVSRLLNGKVGLTHDTALKLESVLGIKAEFWNNLENRYREKLALVKSENEMEKS
;
A
#
# COMPACT_ATOMS: atom_id res chain seq x y z
N MET A 1 28.30 5.43 3.89
CA MET A 1 27.98 5.02 3.75
C MET A 1 27.69 4.22 3.33
N PHE A 2 27.43 3.90 3.11
CA PHE A 2 27.01 3.30 2.90
C PHE A 2 26.60 2.12 2.85
N GLU A 3 26.67 1.68 2.98
CA GLU A 3 26.33 0.34 3.10
C GLU A 3 24.92 0.10 3.26
N ASN A 4 24.21 1.06 3.49
CA ASN A 4 22.77 1.07 3.48
C ASN A 4 22.19 0.77 2.13
N SER A 5 22.99 0.83 1.09
CA SER A 5 22.52 0.53 -0.24
C SER A 5 22.07 -0.91 -0.39
N LYS A 6 22.42 -1.79 0.55
CA LYS A 6 21.99 -3.17 0.51
C LYS A 6 20.70 -3.42 1.26
N THR A 7 20.16 -2.43 1.91
CA THR A 7 18.95 -2.59 2.71
C THR A 7 17.78 -1.98 1.98
N TYR A 8 16.80 -2.80 1.64
CA TYR A 8 15.60 -2.35 0.96
C TYR A 8 14.45 -2.29 1.95
N ILE A 9 13.64 -1.25 1.82
CA ILE A 9 12.46 -1.07 2.66
C ILE A 9 11.25 -1.11 1.75
N ALA A 10 10.34 -2.05 2.03
CA ALA A 10 9.11 -2.20 1.26
C ALA A 10 7.96 -1.56 2.03
N ILE A 11 7.43 -0.47 1.48
CA ILE A 11 6.34 0.27 2.10
C ILE A 11 5.07 0.03 1.29
N PRO A 12 4.05 -0.60 1.90
CA PRO A 12 2.82 -0.90 1.15
C PRO A 12 2.02 0.36 0.87
N PRO A 13 1.21 0.37 -0.21
CA PRO A 13 0.37 1.52 -0.51
C PRO A 13 -0.56 1.92 0.62
N GLY A 14 -0.86 1.00 1.55
CA GLY A 14 -1.68 1.32 2.70
C GLY A 14 -1.17 2.47 3.54
N GLU A 15 0.15 2.67 3.59
CA GLU A 15 0.71 3.79 4.33
C GLU A 15 0.32 5.12 3.70
N THR A 16 0.36 5.20 2.37
CA THR A 16 -0.06 6.41 1.67
C THR A 16 -1.56 6.64 1.85
N ILE A 17 -2.34 5.55 1.83
CA ILE A 17 -3.78 5.68 2.07
C ILE A 17 -4.03 6.24 3.46
N LYS A 18 -3.31 5.75 4.48
CA LYS A 18 -3.45 6.25 5.84
C LYS A 18 -3.21 7.76 5.90
N GLU A 19 -2.17 8.23 5.23
CA GLU A 19 -1.85 9.65 5.18
C GLU A 19 -3.00 10.45 4.56
N GLN A 20 -3.59 9.92 3.49
CA GLN A 20 -4.72 10.58 2.84
C GLN A 20 -5.93 10.65 3.75
N LEU A 21 -6.17 9.61 4.54
CA LEU A 21 -7.28 9.62 5.47
C LEU A 21 -7.05 10.64 6.59
N GLU A 22 -5.82 10.73 7.08
CA GLU A 22 -5.49 11.73 8.10
C GLU A 22 -5.68 13.15 7.56
N ASP A 23 -5.20 13.40 6.36
CA ASP A 23 -5.30 14.72 5.74
C ASP A 23 -6.76 15.14 5.57
N ARG A 24 -7.65 14.17 5.36
CA ARG A 24 -9.06 14.44 5.13
C ARG A 24 -9.90 14.29 6.39
N ASP A 25 -9.26 13.95 7.51
CA ASP A 25 -9.97 13.70 8.76
C ASP A 25 -11.06 12.64 8.57
N MET A 26 -10.73 11.59 7.83
CA MET A 26 -11.66 10.52 7.50
C MET A 26 -11.32 9.27 8.30
N SER A 27 -12.31 8.71 8.98
CA SER A 27 -12.10 7.49 9.75
C SER A 27 -12.06 6.28 8.83
N GLN A 28 -11.49 5.17 9.34
CA GLN A 28 -11.49 3.93 8.59
C GLN A 28 -12.91 3.44 8.31
N LYS A 29 -13.81 3.66 9.25
CA LYS A 29 -15.20 3.26 9.06
C LYS A 29 -15.84 4.01 7.92
N GLU A 30 -15.65 5.32 7.88
CA GLU A 30 -16.19 6.14 6.79
C GLU A 30 -15.55 5.75 5.46
N PHE A 31 -14.25 5.53 5.47
CA PHE A 31 -13.53 5.12 4.27
C PHE A 31 -14.06 3.79 3.74
N ALA A 32 -14.27 2.82 4.64
CA ALA A 32 -14.80 1.51 4.26
C ALA A 32 -16.17 1.67 3.59
N GLN A 33 -17.01 2.52 4.15
CA GLN A 33 -18.35 2.77 3.58
C GLN A 33 -18.23 3.37 2.18
N ARG A 34 -17.35 4.35 2.01
CA ARG A 34 -17.19 5.00 0.70
C ARG A 34 -16.59 4.07 -0.33
N MET A 35 -15.70 3.16 0.10
CA MET A 35 -15.08 2.19 -0.78
C MET A 35 -15.97 0.98 -1.05
N ASP A 36 -17.08 0.86 -0.32
CA ASP A 36 -17.95 -0.31 -0.40
C ASP A 36 -17.17 -1.57 -0.06
N LEU A 37 -16.39 -1.49 1.01
CA LEU A 37 -15.60 -2.60 1.52
C LEU A 37 -15.88 -2.77 3.01
N SER A 38 -15.63 -3.97 3.54
CA SER A 38 -15.76 -4.20 4.96
C SER A 38 -14.64 -3.48 5.71
N GLU A 39 -14.90 -3.15 6.97
CA GLU A 39 -13.88 -2.52 7.81
C GLU A 39 -12.69 -3.45 7.98
N LYS A 40 -12.94 -4.77 8.05
CA LYS A 40 -11.87 -5.75 8.16
C LYS A 40 -10.97 -5.71 6.93
N HIS A 41 -11.58 -5.65 5.74
CA HIS A 41 -10.80 -5.59 4.50
C HIS A 41 -9.97 -4.30 4.45
N VAL A 42 -10.58 -3.19 4.83
CA VAL A 42 -9.88 -1.90 4.86
C VAL A 42 -8.70 -1.95 5.81
N SER A 43 -8.91 -2.51 7.01
CA SER A 43 -7.83 -2.63 7.98
C SER A 43 -6.66 -3.44 7.41
N ARG A 44 -6.96 -4.54 6.75
CA ARG A 44 -5.92 -5.38 6.15
C ARG A 44 -5.21 -4.66 5.00
N LEU A 45 -5.97 -3.92 4.19
CA LEU A 45 -5.39 -3.13 3.11
C LEU A 45 -4.43 -2.07 3.65
N LEU A 46 -4.87 -1.34 4.68
CA LEU A 46 -4.07 -0.27 5.26
C LEU A 46 -2.79 -0.80 5.91
N ASN A 47 -2.83 -2.02 6.41
CA ASN A 47 -1.68 -2.62 7.11
C ASN A 47 -0.85 -3.53 6.22
N GLY A 48 -1.10 -3.51 4.92
CA GLY A 48 -0.29 -4.26 3.97
C GLY A 48 -0.49 -5.76 4.02
N LYS A 49 -1.62 -6.22 4.60
CA LYS A 49 -1.91 -7.65 4.71
C LYS A 49 -2.55 -8.22 3.46
N VAL A 50 -3.12 -7.37 2.60
CA VAL A 50 -3.66 -7.78 1.31
C VAL A 50 -3.13 -6.82 0.26
N GLY A 51 -3.01 -7.30 -0.98
CA GLY A 51 -2.53 -6.47 -2.08
C GLY A 51 -3.61 -5.52 -2.55
N LEU A 52 -3.15 -4.46 -3.21
CA LEU A 52 -4.04 -3.48 -3.83
C LEU A 52 -4.32 -3.94 -5.25
N THR A 53 -5.59 -4.25 -5.54
CA THR A 53 -5.98 -4.73 -6.86
C THR A 53 -6.35 -3.55 -7.75
N HIS A 54 -6.47 -3.83 -9.06
CA HIS A 54 -6.90 -2.79 -10.01
C HIS A 54 -8.29 -2.27 -9.65
N ASP A 55 -9.17 -3.15 -9.19
CA ASP A 55 -10.51 -2.74 -8.78
C ASP A 55 -10.44 -1.78 -7.61
N THR A 56 -9.59 -2.09 -6.62
CA THR A 56 -9.41 -1.23 -5.46
C THR A 56 -8.82 0.12 -5.88
N ALA A 57 -7.89 0.10 -6.84
CA ALA A 57 -7.29 1.35 -7.34
C ALA A 57 -8.35 2.25 -7.97
N LEU A 58 -9.30 1.67 -8.70
CA LEU A 58 -10.40 2.45 -9.28
C LEU A 58 -11.29 3.03 -8.19
N LYS A 59 -11.56 2.27 -7.14
CA LYS A 59 -12.35 2.77 -6.02
C LYS A 59 -11.63 3.90 -5.31
N LEU A 60 -10.31 3.78 -5.14
CA LEU A 60 -9.51 4.84 -4.53
C LEU A 60 -9.57 6.12 -5.35
N GLU A 61 -9.53 6.00 -6.67
CA GLU A 61 -9.66 7.17 -7.52
C GLU A 61 -11.02 7.84 -7.30
N SER A 62 -12.07 7.04 -7.22
CA SER A 62 -13.42 7.57 -7.04
C SER A 62 -13.57 8.26 -5.68
N VAL A 63 -13.02 7.67 -4.63
CA VAL A 63 -13.21 8.16 -3.26
C VAL A 63 -12.24 9.27 -2.90
N LEU A 64 -10.98 9.15 -3.30
CA LEU A 64 -9.94 10.11 -2.91
C LEU A 64 -9.55 11.08 -4.02
N GLY A 65 -9.99 10.82 -5.25
CA GLY A 65 -9.67 11.71 -6.35
C GLY A 65 -8.26 11.58 -6.88
N ILE A 66 -7.56 10.53 -6.49
CA ILE A 66 -6.19 10.28 -6.94
C ILE A 66 -6.24 9.16 -7.95
N LYS A 67 -5.62 9.35 -9.09
CA LYS A 67 -5.77 8.46 -10.24
C LYS A 67 -5.41 7.02 -9.92
N ALA A 68 -6.17 6.08 -10.49
CA ALA A 68 -5.93 4.66 -10.31
C ALA A 68 -4.51 4.27 -10.72
N GLU A 69 -3.97 4.92 -11.76
CA GLU A 69 -2.62 4.67 -12.22
C GLU A 69 -1.61 4.90 -11.11
N PHE A 70 -1.79 5.96 -10.32
CA PHE A 70 -0.91 6.26 -9.21
C PHE A 70 -0.88 5.09 -8.22
N TRP A 71 -2.07 4.57 -7.86
CA TRP A 71 -2.18 3.49 -6.89
C TRP A 71 -1.59 2.19 -7.42
N ASN A 72 -1.85 1.90 -8.70
CA ASN A 72 -1.29 0.70 -9.33
C ASN A 72 0.23 0.76 -9.38
N ASN A 73 0.78 1.95 -9.64
CA ASN A 73 2.23 2.13 -9.67
C ASN A 73 2.83 1.94 -8.28
N LEU A 74 2.16 2.44 -7.24
CA LEU A 74 2.61 2.24 -5.87
C LEU A 74 2.65 0.76 -5.52
N GLU A 75 1.60 0.02 -5.89
CA GLU A 75 1.56 -1.41 -5.60
C GLU A 75 2.68 -2.14 -6.33
N ASN A 76 2.92 -1.79 -7.60
CA ASN A 76 3.98 -2.43 -8.37
C ASN A 76 5.35 -2.18 -7.74
N ARG A 77 5.60 -0.94 -7.33
CA ARG A 77 6.87 -0.60 -6.67
C ARG A 77 7.03 -1.34 -5.35
N TYR A 78 5.94 -1.46 -4.61
CA TYR A 78 5.96 -2.19 -3.36
C TYR A 78 6.35 -3.65 -3.59
N ARG A 79 5.74 -4.29 -4.59
CA ARG A 79 6.02 -5.68 -4.90
C ARG A 79 7.44 -5.87 -5.36
N GLU A 80 7.98 -4.91 -6.14
CA GLU A 80 9.37 -4.97 -6.55
C GLU A 80 10.29 -4.89 -5.34
N LYS A 81 10.01 -3.99 -4.41
CA LYS A 81 10.82 -3.86 -3.20
C LYS A 81 10.72 -5.10 -2.33
N LEU A 82 9.52 -5.70 -2.23
CA LEU A 82 9.36 -6.93 -1.49
C LEU A 82 10.22 -8.03 -2.06
N ALA A 83 10.27 -8.15 -3.38
CA ALA A 83 11.09 -9.15 -4.03
C ALA A 83 12.57 -8.93 -3.71
N LEU A 84 13.00 -7.65 -3.70
CA LEU A 84 14.39 -7.32 -3.37
C LEU A 84 14.71 -7.64 -1.92
N VAL A 85 13.79 -7.33 -1.00
CA VAL A 85 13.98 -7.64 0.41
C VAL A 85 14.10 -9.15 0.61
N LYS A 86 13.21 -9.90 -0.04
CA LYS A 86 13.24 -11.35 0.05
C LYS A 86 14.54 -11.91 -0.51
N SER A 87 14.97 -11.40 -1.66
CA SER A 87 16.20 -11.85 -2.29
C SER A 87 17.40 -11.55 -1.40
N GLU A 88 17.44 -10.38 -0.79
CA GLU A 88 18.51 -9.99 0.11
C GLU A 88 18.57 -10.92 1.30
N ASN A 89 17.41 -11.24 1.89
CA ASN A 89 17.36 -12.15 3.03
C ASN A 89 17.81 -13.55 2.67
N GLU A 90 17.42 -14.02 1.49
CA GLU A 90 17.83 -15.35 1.04
C GLU A 90 19.34 -15.43 0.84
N MET A 91 19.92 -14.34 0.29
CA MET A 91 21.36 -14.30 0.11
C MET A 91 22.10 -14.32 1.44
N GLU A 92 21.54 -13.63 2.44
CA GLU A 92 22.16 -13.61 3.75
C GLU A 92 22.15 -14.98 4.43
N LYS A 93 21.16 -15.81 4.11
CA LYS A 93 21.05 -17.13 4.67
C LYS A 93 22.02 -18.12 4.03
N SER A 94 22.53 -17.80 2.87
CA SER A 94 23.49 -18.66 2.20
C SER A 94 24.89 -18.47 2.79
#